data_8c239830f68de1d783db047528f4b577
#
_entry.id   8c239830f68de1d783db047528f4b577
#
_cell.length_a   1.000
_cell.length_b   1.000
_cell.length_c   1.000
_cell.angle_alpha   90.00
_cell.angle_beta   90.00
_cell.angle_gamma   90.00
#
_symmetry.space_group_name_H-M   'P 1'
#
loop_
_entity.id
_entity.type
_entity.pdbx_description
1 polymer ?
#
loop_
_entity_poly.entity_id
_entity_poly.type
_entity_poly.pdbx_seq_one_letter_code
_entity_poly.pdbx_strand_id
1 'polypeptide(L)'
;RLFTGDAIGSGYGVWMQTPTAVPLETYYESLVHLLKWLVDRGGRMSFHGGHRYQMFQSTHVPSFNPPSLGLLCDLIDLVDQIVHGKIVGRISNVDNIMELEPVLYAAYGRAEIQYKASNIRI
;
A
#
# COMPACT_ATOMS: atom_id res chain seq x y z
N ARG A 1 6.09 -19.55 -2.00
CA ARG A 1 6.55 -18.27 -1.43
C ARG A 1 6.28 -17.14 -2.42
N LEU A 2 5.81 -16.03 -1.89
CA LEU A 2 5.58 -14.82 -2.67
C LEU A 2 6.50 -13.72 -2.18
N PHE A 3 7.36 -13.22 -3.05
CA PHE A 3 8.26 -12.13 -2.74
C PHE A 3 7.64 -10.83 -3.26
N THR A 4 7.13 -10.01 -2.37
CA THR A 4 6.40 -8.79 -2.73
C THR A 4 7.29 -7.57 -2.88
N GLY A 5 8.52 -7.60 -2.34
CA GLY A 5 9.32 -6.40 -2.22
C GLY A 5 8.51 -5.32 -1.49
N ASP A 6 8.44 -4.15 -2.07
CA ASP A 6 7.68 -3.02 -1.52
C ASP A 6 6.29 -2.86 -2.15
N ALA A 7 5.85 -3.81 -2.98
CA ALA A 7 4.64 -3.66 -3.77
C ALA A 7 3.37 -3.48 -2.94
N ILE A 8 3.30 -4.07 -1.74
CA ILE A 8 2.16 -3.93 -0.83
C ILE A 8 2.54 -3.28 0.50
N GLY A 9 3.72 -2.71 0.55
CA GLY A 9 4.21 -1.97 1.71
C GLY A 9 5.60 -2.42 2.12
N SER A 10 6.33 -1.49 2.69
CA SER A 10 7.71 -1.68 3.13
C SER A 10 7.86 -1.58 4.65
N GLY A 11 6.78 -1.81 5.37
CA GLY A 11 6.70 -1.62 6.83
C GLY A 11 6.17 -0.24 7.22
N TYR A 12 6.36 0.75 6.36
CA TYR A 12 5.82 2.11 6.52
C TYR A 12 4.70 2.43 5.54
N GLY A 13 4.14 1.40 4.92
CA GLY A 13 3.11 1.57 3.91
C GLY A 13 3.65 1.69 2.49
N VAL A 14 2.76 1.96 1.56
CA VAL A 14 3.06 2.07 0.14
C VAL A 14 3.31 3.53 -0.23
N TRP A 15 4.33 3.77 -1.03
CA TRP A 15 4.71 5.11 -1.47
C TRP A 15 4.35 5.31 -2.94
N MET A 16 3.20 5.92 -3.17
CA MET A 16 2.68 6.19 -4.52
C MET A 16 2.84 7.66 -4.93
N GLN A 17 3.54 8.48 -4.14
CA GLN A 17 3.77 9.88 -4.43
C GLN A 17 4.94 10.13 -5.39
N THR A 18 5.68 9.11 -5.75
CA THR A 18 6.85 9.27 -6.62
C THR A 18 6.46 9.64 -8.05
N PRO A 19 7.31 10.36 -8.80
CA PRO A 19 6.99 10.77 -10.16
C PRO A 19 6.71 9.64 -11.15
N THR A 20 7.27 8.46 -10.86
CA THR A 20 7.13 7.27 -11.72
C THR A 20 5.99 6.35 -11.31
N ALA A 21 5.25 6.70 -10.25
CA ALA A 21 4.13 5.88 -9.78
C ALA A 21 3.00 5.85 -10.80
N VAL A 22 2.40 4.68 -10.98
CA VAL A 22 1.21 4.53 -11.81
C VAL A 22 0.00 5.20 -11.13
N PRO A 23 -1.08 5.53 -11.89
CA PRO A 23 -2.32 6.00 -11.28
C PRO A 23 -2.85 5.00 -10.24
N LEU A 24 -3.54 5.50 -9.21
CA LEU A 24 -4.08 4.64 -8.15
C LEU A 24 -5.08 3.62 -8.70
N GLU A 25 -5.84 3.96 -9.73
CA GLU A 25 -6.78 3.05 -10.39
C GLU A 25 -6.04 1.84 -11.00
N THR A 26 -4.90 2.09 -11.64
CA THR A 26 -4.06 1.03 -12.20
C THR A 26 -3.45 0.18 -11.10
N TYR A 27 -3.00 0.80 -10.03
CA TYR A 27 -2.48 0.10 -8.86
C TYR A 27 -3.56 -0.80 -8.23
N TYR A 28 -4.78 -0.27 -8.08
CA TYR A 28 -5.92 -1.05 -7.59
C TYR A 28 -6.15 -2.31 -8.43
N GLU A 29 -6.19 -2.17 -9.75
CA GLU A 29 -6.38 -3.31 -10.66
C GLU A 29 -5.28 -4.36 -10.48
N SER A 30 -4.04 -3.92 -10.32
CA SER A 30 -2.90 -4.82 -10.08
C SER A 30 -3.04 -5.58 -8.76
N LEU A 31 -3.50 -4.92 -7.71
CA LEU A 31 -3.73 -5.54 -6.40
C LEU A 31 -4.85 -6.59 -6.46
N VAL A 32 -5.95 -6.26 -7.14
CA VAL A 32 -7.08 -7.18 -7.32
C VAL A 32 -6.63 -8.39 -8.12
N HIS A 33 -5.83 -8.18 -9.15
CA HIS A 33 -5.28 -9.26 -9.97
C HIS A 33 -4.40 -10.20 -9.13
N LEU A 34 -3.55 -9.63 -8.27
CA LEU A 34 -2.73 -10.42 -7.36
C LEU A 34 -3.58 -11.24 -6.38
N LEU A 35 -4.63 -10.63 -5.82
CA LEU A 35 -5.54 -11.32 -4.91
C LEU A 35 -6.21 -12.51 -5.60
N LYS A 36 -6.72 -12.31 -6.81
CA LYS A 36 -7.33 -13.39 -7.62
C LYS A 36 -6.35 -14.54 -7.84
N TRP A 37 -5.13 -14.20 -8.23
CA TRP A 37 -4.09 -15.19 -8.45
C TRP A 37 -3.81 -16.02 -7.18
N LEU A 38 -3.78 -15.37 -6.02
CA LEU A 38 -3.57 -16.03 -4.74
C LEU A 38 -4.75 -16.93 -4.35
N VAL A 39 -5.97 -16.45 -4.52
CA VAL A 39 -7.19 -17.22 -4.22
C VAL A 39 -7.26 -18.48 -5.08
N ASP A 40 -6.94 -18.38 -6.37
CA ASP A 40 -6.92 -19.53 -7.29
C ASP A 40 -5.90 -20.59 -6.85
N ARG A 41 -4.92 -20.21 -6.05
CA ARG A 41 -3.91 -21.12 -5.47
C ARG A 41 -4.21 -21.50 -4.01
N GLY A 42 -5.46 -21.33 -3.57
CA GLY A 42 -5.91 -21.67 -2.24
C GLY A 42 -5.55 -20.67 -1.14
N GLY A 43 -5.03 -19.50 -1.48
CA GLY A 43 -4.71 -18.44 -0.53
C GLY A 43 -3.61 -18.79 0.48
N ARG A 44 -2.88 -19.86 0.29
CA ARG A 44 -1.90 -20.42 1.25
C ARG A 44 -0.48 -20.16 0.81
N MET A 45 -0.11 -18.90 0.68
CA MET A 45 1.24 -18.57 0.27
C MET A 45 1.91 -17.69 1.34
N SER A 46 3.15 -18.02 1.70
CA SER A 46 3.92 -17.15 2.59
C SER A 46 4.41 -15.92 1.83
N PHE A 47 4.28 -14.76 2.45
CA PHE A 47 4.66 -13.48 1.89
C PHE A 47 6.02 -13.06 2.43
N HIS A 48 6.86 -12.51 1.56
CA HIS A 48 8.20 -12.03 1.92
C HIS A 48 8.41 -10.64 1.36
N GLY A 49 8.57 -9.67 2.26
CA GLY A 49 8.84 -8.29 1.90
C GLY A 49 10.30 -8.04 1.52
N GLY A 50 10.57 -6.84 1.00
CA GLY A 50 11.89 -6.44 0.56
C GLY A 50 12.82 -5.93 1.68
N HIS A 51 12.29 -5.62 2.85
CA HIS A 51 13.04 -5.06 3.96
C HIS A 51 13.21 -6.05 5.10
N ARG A 52 14.34 -5.95 5.79
CA ARG A 52 14.68 -6.88 6.87
C ARG A 52 13.61 -6.94 7.96
N TYR A 53 13.05 -5.82 8.36
CA TYR A 53 12.03 -5.77 9.41
C TYR A 53 10.68 -6.38 8.98
N GLN A 54 10.45 -6.56 7.69
CA GLN A 54 9.26 -7.24 7.18
C GLN A 54 9.33 -8.76 7.34
N MET A 55 10.50 -9.29 7.64
CA MET A 55 10.69 -10.73 7.86
C MET A 55 10.41 -11.15 9.29
N PHE A 56 10.33 -10.20 10.21
CA PHE A 56 10.13 -10.46 11.63
C PHE A 56 8.92 -9.66 12.13
N GLN A 57 8.07 -10.30 12.91
CA GLN A 57 7.02 -9.57 13.62
C GLN A 57 7.68 -8.66 14.64
N SER A 58 7.59 -7.37 14.43
CA SER A 58 8.05 -6.40 15.41
C SER A 58 6.87 -5.96 16.25
N THR A 59 6.89 -6.33 17.52
CA THR A 59 5.92 -5.84 18.50
C THR A 59 6.28 -4.44 19.02
N HIS A 60 7.44 -3.93 18.63
CA HIS A 60 7.96 -2.68 19.15
C HIS A 60 7.61 -1.45 18.32
N VAL A 61 7.19 -1.64 17.08
CA VAL A 61 6.81 -0.54 16.19
C VAL A 61 5.43 -0.84 15.62
N PRO A 62 4.38 -0.22 16.18
CA PRO A 62 2.99 -0.51 15.78
C PRO A 62 2.68 -0.29 14.30
N SER A 63 3.45 0.55 13.61
CA SER A 63 3.27 0.83 12.19
C SER A 63 3.89 -0.21 11.26
N PHE A 64 4.64 -1.17 11.79
CA PHE A 64 5.24 -2.21 10.97
C PHE A 64 4.29 -3.39 10.81
N ASN A 65 3.73 -3.52 9.61
CA ASN A 65 2.86 -4.63 9.27
C ASN A 65 3.58 -5.53 8.27
N PRO A 66 3.89 -6.78 8.65
CA PRO A 66 4.51 -7.70 7.71
C PRO A 66 3.55 -8.02 6.55
N PRO A 67 4.08 -8.28 5.35
CA PRO A 67 3.25 -8.66 4.21
C PRO A 67 2.40 -9.88 4.53
N SER A 68 1.12 -9.82 4.20
CA SER A 68 0.17 -10.91 4.45
C SER A 68 -1.04 -10.76 3.52
N LEU A 69 -1.84 -11.80 3.44
CA LEU A 69 -3.12 -11.74 2.72
C LEU A 69 -4.05 -10.69 3.34
N GLY A 70 -4.08 -10.59 4.67
CA GLY A 70 -4.87 -9.56 5.36
C GLY A 70 -4.43 -8.15 5.02
N LEU A 71 -3.13 -7.91 4.94
CA LEU A 71 -2.60 -6.61 4.51
C LEU A 71 -3.00 -6.31 3.06
N LEU A 72 -2.92 -7.28 2.17
CA LEU A 72 -3.32 -7.10 0.77
C LEU A 72 -4.80 -6.73 0.67
N CYS A 73 -5.67 -7.43 1.40
CA CYS A 73 -7.11 -7.12 1.40
C CYS A 73 -7.39 -5.72 1.94
N ASP A 74 -6.75 -5.34 3.04
CA ASP A 74 -6.90 -4.01 3.63
C ASP A 74 -6.41 -2.93 2.66
N LEU A 75 -5.32 -3.18 1.95
CA LEU A 75 -4.78 -2.24 0.98
C LEU A 75 -5.70 -2.07 -0.23
N ILE A 76 -6.30 -3.15 -0.72
CA ILE A 76 -7.30 -3.08 -1.80
C ILE A 76 -8.47 -2.20 -1.36
N ASP A 77 -9.00 -2.43 -0.17
CA ASP A 77 -10.11 -1.63 0.38
C ASP A 77 -9.72 -0.17 0.55
N LEU A 78 -8.50 0.08 1.03
CA LEU A 78 -8.00 1.45 1.21
C LEU A 78 -7.93 2.20 -0.12
N VAL A 79 -7.32 1.60 -1.14
CA VAL A 79 -7.17 2.23 -2.46
C VAL A 79 -8.54 2.45 -3.10
N ASP A 80 -9.44 1.47 -3.00
CA ASP A 80 -10.81 1.60 -3.51
C ASP A 80 -11.53 2.80 -2.87
N GLN A 81 -11.45 2.94 -1.56
CA GLN A 81 -12.09 4.03 -0.85
C GLN A 81 -11.48 5.40 -1.17
N ILE A 82 -10.17 5.47 -1.41
CA ILE A 82 -9.51 6.71 -1.84
C ILE A 82 -9.98 7.10 -3.25
N VAL A 83 -9.96 6.16 -4.18
CA VAL A 83 -10.35 6.39 -5.58
C VAL A 83 -11.80 6.87 -5.68
N HIS A 84 -12.68 6.35 -4.84
CA HIS A 84 -14.11 6.73 -4.81
C HIS A 84 -14.42 7.90 -3.87
N GLY A 85 -13.42 8.53 -3.30
CA GLY A 85 -13.59 9.70 -2.44
C GLY A 85 -14.18 9.41 -1.06
N LYS A 86 -14.25 8.16 -0.63
CA LYS A 86 -14.76 7.77 0.69
C LYS A 86 -13.75 8.01 1.80
N ILE A 87 -12.47 7.95 1.49
CA ILE A 87 -11.38 8.34 2.36
C ILE A 87 -10.60 9.45 1.68
N VAL A 88 -10.36 10.53 2.42
CA VAL A 88 -9.50 11.63 1.98
C VAL A 88 -8.26 11.61 2.87
N GLY A 89 -7.08 11.51 2.25
CA GLY A 89 -5.83 11.51 2.98
C GLY A 89 -5.56 12.85 3.65
N ARG A 90 -4.77 12.81 4.73
CA ARG A 90 -4.27 14.00 5.40
C ARG A 90 -2.89 14.34 4.87
N ILE A 91 -2.49 15.60 5.00
CA ILE A 91 -1.15 16.03 4.59
C ILE A 91 -0.12 15.27 5.42
N SER A 92 0.78 14.60 4.71
CA SER A 92 1.86 13.84 5.33
C SER A 92 2.96 14.77 5.85
N ASN A 93 3.52 14.44 7.01
CA ASN A 93 4.69 15.14 7.55
C ASN A 93 6.01 14.60 6.99
N VAL A 94 5.95 13.59 6.15
CA VAL A 94 7.13 13.06 5.48
C VAL A 94 7.56 14.04 4.40
N ASP A 95 8.84 14.21 4.26
CA ASP A 95 9.54 15.18 3.45
C ASP A 95 8.85 15.57 2.13
N ASN A 96 8.31 16.80 2.10
CA ASN A 96 7.62 17.39 0.95
C ASN A 96 8.42 18.53 0.32
N ILE A 97 9.68 18.70 0.69
CA ILE A 97 10.47 19.90 0.35
C ILE A 97 10.54 20.14 -1.17
N MET A 98 10.58 19.06 -1.94
CA MET A 98 10.73 19.14 -3.40
C MET A 98 9.41 18.94 -4.16
N GLU A 99 8.29 18.83 -3.47
CA GLU A 99 7.02 18.53 -4.10
C GLU A 99 6.18 19.77 -4.36
N LEU A 100 5.62 19.87 -5.58
CA LEU A 100 4.75 20.99 -5.95
C LEU A 100 3.33 20.84 -5.43
N GLU A 101 2.92 19.63 -5.06
CA GLU A 101 1.63 19.39 -4.44
C GLU A 101 1.81 18.57 -3.15
N PRO A 102 0.86 18.70 -2.20
CA PRO A 102 0.97 17.97 -0.94
C PRO A 102 0.98 16.45 -1.14
N VAL A 103 1.84 15.77 -0.40
CA VAL A 103 1.76 14.32 -0.24
C VAL A 103 0.72 14.01 0.81
N LEU A 104 -0.22 13.15 0.49
CA LEU A 104 -1.30 12.75 1.36
C LEU A 104 -1.01 11.38 1.96
N TYR A 105 -1.48 11.17 3.18
CA TYR A 105 -1.36 9.90 3.88
C TYR A 105 -2.76 9.40 4.24
N ALA A 106 -2.99 8.10 4.03
CA ALA A 106 -4.21 7.45 4.45
C ALA A 106 -3.90 6.06 5.00
N ALA A 107 -4.75 5.57 5.88
CA ALA A 107 -4.62 4.25 6.50
C ALA A 107 -5.99 3.59 6.64
N TYR A 108 -5.99 2.27 6.54
CA TYR A 108 -7.17 1.44 6.75
C TYR A 108 -6.71 0.04 7.17
N GLY A 109 -7.18 -0.44 8.33
CA GLY A 109 -6.73 -1.71 8.86
C GLY A 109 -5.20 -1.75 9.01
N ARG A 110 -4.57 -2.73 8.37
CA ARG A 110 -3.11 -2.88 8.36
C ARG A 110 -2.42 -2.09 7.28
N ALA A 111 -3.19 -1.52 6.35
CA ALA A 111 -2.65 -0.86 5.18
C ALA A 111 -2.43 0.63 5.41
N GLU A 112 -1.36 1.12 4.82
CA GLU A 112 -1.01 2.55 4.81
C GLU A 112 -0.51 2.92 3.42
N ILE A 113 -0.79 4.14 2.97
CA ILE A 113 -0.38 4.62 1.67
C ILE A 113 -0.06 6.11 1.71
N GLN A 114 0.96 6.50 0.96
CA GLN A 114 1.23 7.90 0.64
C GLN A 114 0.98 8.10 -0.86
N TYR A 115 0.29 9.17 -1.19
CA TYR A 115 -0.10 9.46 -2.57
C TYR A 115 -0.29 10.96 -2.76
N LYS A 116 -0.49 11.39 -4.01
CA LYS A 116 -0.89 12.75 -4.35
C LYS A 116 -2.28 12.72 -4.95
N ALA A 117 -3.04 13.80 -4.81
CA ALA A 117 -4.37 13.91 -5.42
C ALA A 117 -4.29 13.66 -6.93
N SER A 118 -3.23 14.08 -7.59
CA SER A 118 -2.99 13.85 -9.01
C SER A 118 -2.77 12.39 -9.39
N ASN A 119 -2.55 11.50 -8.42
CA ASN A 119 -2.50 10.05 -8.69
C ASN A 119 -3.87 9.44 -9.00
N ILE A 120 -4.95 10.15 -8.69
CA ILE A 120 -6.31 9.73 -9.01
C ILE A 120 -6.66 10.32 -10.36
N ARG A 121 -6.84 9.48 -11.37
CA ARG A 121 -6.99 9.89 -12.76
C ARG A 121 -8.25 9.35 -13.42
N ILE A 122 -9.29 9.20 -12.63
CA ILE A 122 -10.59 8.78 -13.16
C ILE A 122 -11.17 9.88 -14.05
#